data_9cdafff19a104f1bbbfcee21519effc4
#
_entry.id   9cdafff19a104f1bbbfcee21519effc4
#
_cell.length_a   1.000
_cell.length_b   1.000
_cell.length_c   1.000
_cell.angle_alpha   90.00
_cell.angle_beta   90.00
_cell.angle_gamma   90.00
#
_symmetry.space_group_name_H-M   'P 1'
#
loop_
_entity.id
_entity.type
_entity.pdbx_description
1 polymer ?
#
loop_
_entity_poly.entity_id
_entity_poly.type
_entity_poly.pdbx_seq_one_letter_code
_entity_poly.pdbx_strand_id
1 'polypeptide(L)'
;MRTAAVKGEMNMAQKVQKVRSKLKKKGYSGIECTEVGKCIRLEGEMTEWTDIVKAGKAAAKVGYKGVLNDISLKGFTEPAIRAPKFTDGSLEGAQPDVLIIGGGVIGCSIARELTRYKLNVLLVDKESDVAMQASSRNDGMIHPGIASHVGTKRGEMNVRGNAMYTQVCKELSVPFERWSNLILYSEKIFGFFSPLVFNYREKHLGIEGRKINREELHRIEPNITDEAIGAFEFPSSGVLSPYKLTVAFAENAVENGAKVSLDTIVTSIDTEGDRIVAVHTNRGTIHPKAVINAAGVFSDKIAEMAGDRFFTIHPRKGHLAILDKKQGPLVQRSMGLIGLSQATSDTKGGGVMRTIDGNVLVGPDAFEQPYREDFSTKRENVDAMLNKHLPLIKGFSKADVITYFAGVRAATYEEEFIVEGSEKLQNLIHAAGIQSPGLASAPAIAEDISKITVDRLSKVMKVVPNEKFNPNRRVTPVMAKLSVAERQAAIEKNPDYGIVVCRCEGISRGEIIDAINSPVPATSIDAIKRRVRPGMGRCQGGFCMPLVTGIICEQTGMKMTDVTKSGDDSNLLFEKEGTDND
;
A
#
# COMPACT_ATOMS: atom_id res chain seq x y z
N MET A 1 -46.24 10.72 4.02
CA MET A 1 -46.14 9.35 4.52
C MET A 1 -46.02 8.40 3.35
N ARG A 2 -44.82 7.94 3.02
CA ARG A 2 -44.60 6.79 2.12
C ARG A 2 -43.87 5.76 2.95
N THR A 3 -44.52 4.67 3.24
CA THR A 3 -44.05 3.49 3.93
C THR A 3 -42.78 2.97 3.28
N ALA A 4 -41.67 3.00 4.02
CA ALA A 4 -40.48 2.26 3.68
C ALA A 4 -40.84 0.77 3.68
N ALA A 5 -40.89 0.15 2.52
CA ALA A 5 -41.05 -1.28 2.38
C ALA A 5 -39.84 -1.95 3.07
N VAL A 6 -40.07 -2.65 4.15
CA VAL A 6 -39.14 -3.59 4.77
C VAL A 6 -38.81 -4.61 3.69
N LYS A 7 -37.60 -4.54 3.12
CA LYS A 7 -37.05 -5.63 2.30
C LYS A 7 -36.88 -6.82 3.22
N GLY A 8 -37.79 -7.80 3.14
CA GLY A 8 -37.66 -9.05 3.85
C GLY A 8 -36.30 -9.68 3.54
N GLU A 9 -35.58 -10.12 4.58
CA GLU A 9 -34.32 -10.84 4.43
C GLU A 9 -34.59 -12.10 3.59
N MET A 10 -33.85 -12.22 2.47
CA MET A 10 -33.89 -13.43 1.65
C MET A 10 -33.36 -14.61 2.46
N ASN A 11 -34.05 -15.75 2.43
CA ASN A 11 -33.55 -16.98 3.01
C ASN A 11 -32.30 -17.48 2.22
N MET A 12 -31.51 -18.35 2.83
CA MET A 12 -30.24 -18.88 2.31
C MET A 12 -30.40 -19.48 0.89
N ALA A 13 -31.39 -20.32 0.67
CA ALA A 13 -31.65 -20.94 -0.63
C ALA A 13 -31.94 -19.90 -1.74
N GLN A 14 -32.69 -18.83 -1.39
CA GLN A 14 -32.97 -17.74 -2.32
C GLN A 14 -31.72 -16.94 -2.68
N LYS A 15 -30.78 -16.74 -1.73
CA LYS A 15 -29.51 -16.06 -2.03
C LYS A 15 -28.66 -16.86 -3.00
N VAL A 16 -28.47 -18.18 -2.78
CA VAL A 16 -27.73 -19.07 -3.71
C VAL A 16 -28.35 -19.05 -5.11
N GLN A 17 -29.67 -19.19 -5.20
CA GLN A 17 -30.37 -19.13 -6.49
C GLN A 17 -30.17 -17.79 -7.20
N LYS A 18 -30.11 -16.69 -6.46
CA LYS A 18 -29.84 -15.37 -7.03
C LYS A 18 -28.41 -15.24 -7.56
N VAL A 19 -27.40 -15.86 -6.88
CA VAL A 19 -26.03 -15.93 -7.42
C VAL A 19 -26.03 -16.73 -8.70
N ARG A 20 -26.58 -17.96 -8.71
CA ARG A 20 -26.67 -18.82 -9.90
C ARG A 20 -27.35 -18.11 -11.07
N SER A 21 -28.45 -17.41 -10.84
CA SER A 21 -29.13 -16.61 -11.87
C SER A 21 -28.27 -15.49 -12.43
N LYS A 22 -27.51 -14.79 -11.59
CA LYS A 22 -26.59 -13.73 -12.04
C LYS A 22 -25.44 -14.31 -12.88
N LEU A 23 -24.85 -15.44 -12.46
CA LEU A 23 -23.78 -16.11 -13.20
C LEU A 23 -24.29 -16.62 -14.56
N LYS A 24 -25.45 -17.27 -14.59
CA LYS A 24 -26.09 -17.75 -15.84
C LYS A 24 -26.33 -16.62 -16.83
N LYS A 25 -26.83 -15.44 -16.36
CA LYS A 25 -27.03 -14.25 -17.20
C LYS A 25 -25.73 -13.70 -17.80
N LYS A 26 -24.57 -14.03 -17.24
CA LYS A 26 -23.24 -13.67 -17.74
C LYS A 26 -22.58 -14.76 -18.57
N GLY A 27 -23.26 -15.89 -18.80
CA GLY A 27 -22.72 -17.03 -19.54
C GLY A 27 -21.92 -18.03 -18.69
N TYR A 28 -21.88 -17.88 -17.37
CA TYR A 28 -21.09 -18.71 -16.45
C TYR A 28 -21.94 -19.84 -15.81
N SER A 29 -22.63 -20.64 -16.64
CA SER A 29 -23.56 -21.68 -16.16
C SER A 29 -22.86 -22.91 -15.56
N GLY A 30 -21.57 -23.13 -15.86
CA GLY A 30 -20.78 -24.24 -15.33
C GLY A 30 -20.16 -24.01 -13.95
N ILE A 31 -20.45 -22.86 -13.29
CA ILE A 31 -19.92 -22.55 -11.96
C ILE A 31 -20.87 -23.04 -10.89
N GLU A 32 -20.36 -23.88 -10.01
CA GLU A 32 -21.07 -24.34 -8.83
C GLU A 32 -21.05 -23.24 -7.74
N CYS A 33 -22.16 -23.17 -7.00
CA CYS A 33 -22.35 -22.17 -5.95
C CYS A 33 -22.83 -22.89 -4.69
N THR A 34 -22.04 -22.84 -3.63
CA THR A 34 -22.32 -23.47 -2.34
C THR A 34 -22.23 -22.44 -1.22
N GLU A 35 -23.18 -22.45 -0.31
CA GLU A 35 -23.12 -21.60 0.88
C GLU A 35 -22.22 -22.24 1.94
N VAL A 36 -21.28 -21.46 2.48
CA VAL A 36 -20.36 -21.87 3.56
C VAL A 36 -20.46 -20.84 4.68
N GLY A 37 -21.22 -21.16 5.73
CA GLY A 37 -21.53 -20.22 6.80
C GLY A 37 -22.19 -18.94 6.26
N LYS A 38 -21.57 -17.78 6.47
CA LYS A 38 -22.07 -16.48 5.97
C LYS A 38 -21.53 -16.11 4.58
N CYS A 39 -20.77 -17.00 3.93
CA CYS A 39 -20.08 -16.78 2.66
C CYS A 39 -20.71 -17.59 1.53
N ILE A 40 -20.38 -17.20 0.30
CA ILE A 40 -20.67 -17.99 -0.89
C ILE A 40 -19.36 -18.52 -1.49
N ARG A 41 -19.28 -19.82 -1.73
CA ARG A 41 -18.17 -20.46 -2.45
C ARG A 41 -18.56 -20.63 -3.90
N LEU A 42 -17.62 -20.33 -4.80
CA LEU A 42 -17.71 -20.54 -6.24
C LEU A 42 -16.66 -21.55 -6.64
N GLU A 43 -17.04 -22.61 -7.36
CA GLU A 43 -16.15 -23.69 -7.78
C GLU A 43 -16.38 -24.00 -9.28
N GLY A 44 -15.34 -24.42 -9.98
CA GLY A 44 -15.38 -24.77 -11.39
C GLY A 44 -14.09 -24.38 -12.11
N GLU A 45 -14.12 -24.38 -13.44
CA GLU A 45 -12.97 -24.02 -14.27
C GLU A 45 -13.38 -22.98 -15.32
N MET A 46 -12.52 -21.98 -15.54
CA MET A 46 -12.66 -20.96 -16.59
C MET A 46 -11.34 -20.76 -17.35
N THR A 47 -11.41 -20.26 -18.57
CA THR A 47 -10.24 -20.00 -19.43
C THR A 47 -9.65 -18.60 -19.27
N GLU A 48 -10.45 -17.66 -18.75
CA GLU A 48 -10.06 -16.25 -18.66
C GLU A 48 -10.13 -15.75 -17.22
N TRP A 49 -9.01 -15.23 -16.72
CA TRP A 49 -8.94 -14.64 -15.37
C TRP A 49 -9.94 -13.51 -15.13
N THR A 50 -10.13 -12.66 -16.14
CA THR A 50 -11.10 -11.55 -16.06
C THR A 50 -12.52 -12.03 -15.85
N ASP A 51 -12.88 -13.20 -16.34
CA ASP A 51 -14.22 -13.78 -16.16
C ASP A 51 -14.36 -14.42 -14.77
N ILE A 52 -13.30 -15.02 -14.23
CA ILE A 52 -13.25 -15.45 -12.83
C ILE A 52 -13.53 -14.25 -11.90
N VAL A 53 -12.87 -13.12 -12.16
CA VAL A 53 -13.08 -11.90 -11.36
C VAL A 53 -14.51 -11.36 -11.53
N LYS A 54 -15.07 -11.35 -12.74
CA LYS A 54 -16.46 -10.93 -13.00
C LYS A 54 -17.48 -11.84 -12.31
N ALA A 55 -17.20 -13.15 -12.23
CA ALA A 55 -18.04 -14.11 -11.50
C ALA A 55 -18.05 -13.80 -9.99
N GLY A 56 -16.88 -13.63 -9.37
CA GLY A 56 -16.75 -13.23 -7.98
C GLY A 56 -17.48 -11.93 -7.64
N LYS A 57 -17.29 -10.88 -8.46
CA LYS A 57 -17.99 -9.59 -8.31
C LYS A 57 -19.52 -9.71 -8.49
N ALA A 58 -19.99 -10.62 -9.33
CA ALA A 58 -21.42 -10.86 -9.48
C ALA A 58 -22.03 -11.54 -8.23
N ALA A 59 -21.27 -12.43 -7.60
CA ALA A 59 -21.67 -13.10 -6.34
C ALA A 59 -21.66 -12.13 -5.16
N ALA A 60 -20.63 -11.29 -5.02
CA ALA A 60 -20.52 -10.29 -3.95
C ALA A 60 -21.74 -9.35 -3.87
N LYS A 61 -22.31 -8.99 -5.03
CA LYS A 61 -23.52 -8.13 -5.12
C LYS A 61 -24.82 -8.76 -4.59
N VAL A 62 -24.78 -9.95 -3.98
CA VAL A 62 -25.96 -10.62 -3.39
C VAL A 62 -26.07 -10.37 -1.90
N GLY A 63 -24.97 -9.96 -1.23
CA GLY A 63 -24.96 -9.59 0.19
C GLY A 63 -24.58 -10.74 1.12
N TYR A 64 -23.65 -11.58 0.72
CA TYR A 64 -22.88 -12.46 1.59
C TYR A 64 -21.81 -11.66 2.34
N LYS A 65 -21.30 -12.20 3.46
CA LYS A 65 -20.18 -11.61 4.19
C LYS A 65 -18.92 -11.58 3.31
N GLY A 66 -18.71 -12.63 2.53
CA GLY A 66 -17.58 -12.74 1.61
C GLY A 66 -17.79 -13.78 0.51
N VAL A 67 -16.94 -13.70 -0.51
CA VAL A 67 -16.88 -14.65 -1.62
C VAL A 67 -15.62 -15.49 -1.49
N LEU A 68 -15.80 -16.79 -1.35
CA LEU A 68 -14.75 -17.80 -1.49
C LEU A 68 -14.70 -18.22 -2.95
N ASN A 69 -13.77 -17.64 -3.71
CA ASN A 69 -13.67 -17.91 -5.13
C ASN A 69 -12.57 -18.96 -5.38
N ASP A 70 -12.99 -20.19 -5.56
CA ASP A 70 -12.15 -21.36 -5.81
C ASP A 70 -12.29 -21.83 -7.29
N ILE A 71 -12.70 -20.92 -8.19
CA ILE A 71 -12.73 -21.18 -9.63
C ILE A 71 -11.28 -21.26 -10.13
N SER A 72 -10.91 -22.38 -10.73
CA SER A 72 -9.60 -22.58 -11.33
C SER A 72 -9.47 -21.90 -12.70
N LEU A 73 -8.31 -21.35 -12.97
CA LEU A 73 -7.95 -20.86 -14.30
C LEU A 73 -7.29 -21.99 -15.08
N LYS A 74 -7.87 -22.38 -16.21
CA LYS A 74 -7.37 -23.48 -17.03
C LYS A 74 -5.92 -23.28 -17.46
N GLY A 75 -5.06 -24.25 -17.17
CA GLY A 75 -3.65 -24.20 -17.51
C GLY A 75 -2.80 -23.27 -16.62
N PHE A 76 -3.36 -22.75 -15.52
CA PHE A 76 -2.63 -21.94 -14.57
C PHE A 76 -2.46 -22.69 -13.25
N THR A 77 -1.23 -22.68 -12.75
CA THR A 77 -0.92 -23.09 -11.37
C THR A 77 -0.46 -21.88 -10.60
N GLU A 78 -1.10 -21.60 -9.47
CA GLU A 78 -0.69 -20.47 -8.62
C GLU A 78 0.77 -20.69 -8.16
N PRO A 79 1.69 -19.74 -8.42
CA PRO A 79 3.06 -19.87 -7.97
C PRO A 79 3.12 -19.97 -6.44
N ALA A 80 4.08 -20.75 -5.94
CA ALA A 80 4.39 -20.76 -4.52
C ALA A 80 4.75 -19.35 -4.03
N ILE A 81 4.39 -19.03 -2.79
CA ILE A 81 4.78 -17.77 -2.16
C ILE A 81 6.30 -17.71 -2.10
N ARG A 82 6.89 -16.62 -2.60
CA ARG A 82 8.35 -16.43 -2.54
C ARG A 82 8.80 -16.38 -1.08
N ALA A 83 9.58 -17.37 -0.68
CA ALA A 83 10.14 -17.48 0.66
C ALA A 83 11.57 -16.92 0.70
N PRO A 84 12.01 -16.32 1.82
CA PRO A 84 13.43 -16.02 2.05
C PRO A 84 14.26 -17.29 1.98
N LYS A 85 15.48 -17.20 1.43
CA LYS A 85 16.42 -18.34 1.35
C LYS A 85 17.04 -18.73 2.69
N PHE A 86 17.01 -17.82 3.61
CA PHE A 86 17.64 -17.93 4.90
C PHE A 86 16.67 -18.53 5.94
N THR A 87 17.20 -19.37 6.80
CA THR A 87 16.46 -19.98 7.91
C THR A 87 17.35 -19.97 9.16
N ASP A 88 16.74 -19.67 10.32
CA ASP A 88 17.41 -19.79 11.62
C ASP A 88 16.39 -20.12 12.73
N GLY A 89 16.85 -20.18 13.97
CA GLY A 89 15.99 -20.38 15.14
C GLY A 89 15.78 -19.13 15.98
N SER A 90 16.00 -17.94 15.45
CA SER A 90 16.00 -16.69 16.24
C SER A 90 14.64 -16.32 16.84
N LEU A 91 13.56 -16.87 16.34
CA LEU A 91 12.20 -16.68 16.85
C LEU A 91 11.62 -17.93 17.53
N GLU A 92 12.43 -18.98 17.69
CA GLU A 92 11.95 -20.22 18.33
C GLU A 92 11.52 -19.96 19.78
N GLY A 93 10.28 -20.36 20.09
CA GLY A 93 9.67 -20.17 21.41
C GLY A 93 9.34 -18.71 21.77
N ALA A 94 9.41 -17.77 20.82
CA ALA A 94 9.06 -16.37 21.07
C ALA A 94 7.59 -16.24 21.49
N GLN A 95 7.30 -15.42 22.51
CA GLN A 95 5.97 -15.22 23.11
C GLN A 95 5.58 -13.72 23.11
N PRO A 96 5.35 -13.09 21.96
CA PRO A 96 4.86 -11.72 21.92
C PRO A 96 3.41 -11.63 22.40
N ASP A 97 3.04 -10.47 22.99
CA ASP A 97 1.63 -10.20 23.26
C ASP A 97 0.85 -10.04 21.94
N VAL A 98 1.46 -9.40 20.95
CA VAL A 98 0.88 -9.24 19.62
C VAL A 98 1.91 -9.59 18.54
N LEU A 99 1.53 -10.51 17.67
CA LEU A 99 2.23 -10.78 16.40
C LEU A 99 1.49 -10.09 15.25
N ILE A 100 2.20 -9.26 14.48
CA ILE A 100 1.68 -8.62 13.27
C ILE A 100 2.34 -9.28 12.06
N ILE A 101 1.54 -9.78 11.12
CA ILE A 101 2.01 -10.43 9.89
C ILE A 101 1.85 -9.44 8.75
N GLY A 102 2.98 -8.89 8.26
CA GLY A 102 3.07 -7.94 7.15
C GLY A 102 3.63 -6.56 7.53
N GLY A 103 4.78 -6.19 6.94
CA GLY A 103 5.51 -4.92 7.11
C GLY A 103 5.14 -3.85 6.09
N GLY A 104 3.92 -3.88 5.55
CA GLY A 104 3.35 -2.81 4.75
C GLY A 104 2.89 -1.62 5.61
N VAL A 105 2.39 -0.55 4.97
CA VAL A 105 1.92 0.67 5.67
C VAL A 105 0.88 0.37 6.75
N ILE A 106 0.05 -0.64 6.54
CA ILE A 106 -0.98 -1.03 7.50
C ILE A 106 -0.35 -1.70 8.74
N GLY A 107 0.47 -2.74 8.55
CA GLY A 107 1.11 -3.42 9.68
C GLY A 107 2.05 -2.50 10.47
N CYS A 108 2.85 -1.67 9.78
CA CYS A 108 3.74 -0.71 10.45
C CYS A 108 2.98 0.38 11.23
N SER A 109 1.85 0.89 10.69
CA SER A 109 1.02 1.85 11.42
C SER A 109 0.34 1.23 12.64
N ILE A 110 -0.11 -0.04 12.54
CA ILE A 110 -0.68 -0.79 13.66
C ILE A 110 0.39 -1.05 14.73
N ALA A 111 1.61 -1.45 14.32
CA ALA A 111 2.71 -1.66 15.25
C ALA A 111 3.00 -0.40 16.09
N ARG A 112 3.08 0.77 15.42
CA ARG A 112 3.23 2.06 16.11
C ARG A 112 2.08 2.33 17.08
N GLU A 113 0.84 2.14 16.67
CA GLU A 113 -0.32 2.46 17.49
C GLU A 113 -0.41 1.54 18.74
N LEU A 114 -0.02 0.27 18.60
CA LEU A 114 0.01 -0.68 19.72
C LEU A 114 1.12 -0.37 20.73
N THR A 115 2.21 0.29 20.34
CA THR A 115 3.26 0.70 21.29
C THR A 115 2.82 1.85 22.23
N ARG A 116 1.63 2.44 22.04
CA ARG A 116 0.97 3.30 23.04
C ARG A 116 0.58 2.53 24.31
N TYR A 117 0.65 1.21 24.27
CA TYR A 117 0.42 0.32 25.40
C TYR A 117 1.70 -0.44 25.76
N LYS A 118 1.82 -0.87 27.00
CA LYS A 118 2.93 -1.72 27.46
C LYS A 118 2.72 -3.15 26.97
N LEU A 119 2.90 -3.37 25.67
CA LEU A 119 2.75 -4.64 24.99
C LEU A 119 4.08 -5.05 24.32
N ASN A 120 4.38 -6.34 24.35
CA ASN A 120 5.45 -6.91 23.56
C ASN A 120 4.94 -7.15 22.13
N VAL A 121 5.23 -6.22 21.20
CA VAL A 121 4.77 -6.25 19.81
C VAL A 121 5.89 -6.78 18.92
N LEU A 122 5.61 -7.83 18.14
CA LEU A 122 6.50 -8.38 17.12
C LEU A 122 5.82 -8.23 15.75
N LEU A 123 6.48 -7.55 14.83
CA LEU A 123 6.08 -7.49 13.41
C LEU A 123 7.00 -8.39 12.60
N VAL A 124 6.44 -9.26 11.77
CA VAL A 124 7.18 -10.10 10.82
C VAL A 124 6.79 -9.78 9.39
N ASP A 125 7.78 -9.77 8.48
CA ASP A 125 7.55 -9.67 7.04
C ASP A 125 8.49 -10.60 6.29
N LYS A 126 7.99 -11.23 5.22
CA LYS A 126 8.77 -12.12 4.37
C LYS A 126 9.82 -11.40 3.52
N GLU A 127 9.68 -10.09 3.38
CA GLU A 127 10.60 -9.26 2.62
C GLU A 127 11.81 -8.85 3.48
N SER A 128 12.91 -8.49 2.82
CA SER A 128 14.15 -8.03 3.45
C SER A 128 14.12 -6.58 3.97
N ASP A 129 13.00 -5.87 3.76
CA ASP A 129 12.75 -4.53 4.29
C ASP A 129 11.23 -4.28 4.37
N VAL A 130 10.84 -3.30 5.16
CA VAL A 130 9.45 -2.84 5.16
C VAL A 130 9.08 -2.11 3.87
N ALA A 131 7.79 -2.01 3.56
CA ALA A 131 7.27 -1.31 2.39
C ALA A 131 7.67 -1.90 1.02
N MET A 132 8.12 -3.12 0.90
CA MET A 132 8.62 -3.66 -0.38
C MET A 132 7.53 -3.99 -1.40
N GLN A 133 6.29 -4.17 -0.95
CA GLN A 133 5.14 -4.51 -1.80
C GLN A 133 4.31 -3.27 -2.18
N ALA A 134 2.99 -3.33 -2.14
CA ALA A 134 2.07 -2.24 -2.53
C ALA A 134 2.36 -0.90 -1.86
N SER A 135 2.94 -0.88 -0.65
CA SER A 135 3.22 0.34 0.11
C SER A 135 4.30 1.23 -0.50
N SER A 136 5.21 0.71 -1.33
CA SER A 136 6.16 1.52 -2.10
C SER A 136 5.79 1.67 -3.58
N ARG A 137 4.69 1.07 -4.01
CA ARG A 137 4.32 0.94 -5.42
C ARG A 137 2.95 1.58 -5.70
N ASN A 138 2.73 2.77 -5.14
CA ASN A 138 1.53 3.57 -5.30
C ASN A 138 1.88 5.05 -5.55
N ASP A 139 0.87 5.87 -5.77
CA ASP A 139 1.05 7.28 -6.15
C ASP A 139 1.40 8.22 -4.97
N GLY A 140 1.26 7.78 -3.72
CA GLY A 140 1.50 8.63 -2.54
C GLY A 140 0.41 9.66 -2.28
N MET A 141 -0.73 9.57 -2.95
CA MET A 141 -1.85 10.48 -2.75
C MET A 141 -2.63 10.14 -1.48
N ILE A 142 -2.83 11.14 -0.64
CA ILE A 142 -3.77 11.10 0.47
C ILE A 142 -5.12 11.57 -0.05
N HIS A 143 -5.92 10.61 -0.47
CA HIS A 143 -7.21 10.85 -1.12
C HIS A 143 -8.20 11.55 -0.19
N PRO A 144 -9.01 12.51 -0.70
CA PRO A 144 -10.02 13.22 0.10
C PRO A 144 -11.23 12.35 0.50
N GLY A 145 -11.42 11.19 -0.16
CA GLY A 145 -12.56 10.30 0.12
C GLY A 145 -13.68 10.34 -0.93
N ILE A 146 -13.66 11.31 -1.85
CA ILE A 146 -14.77 11.55 -2.80
C ILE A 146 -15.11 10.36 -3.70
N ALA A 147 -14.16 9.49 -4.00
CA ALA A 147 -14.38 8.30 -4.80
C ALA A 147 -14.96 7.10 -4.00
N SER A 148 -15.06 7.22 -2.69
CA SER A 148 -15.60 6.17 -1.82
C SER A 148 -17.14 6.25 -1.73
N HIS A 149 -17.78 5.11 -1.47
CA HIS A 149 -19.24 5.09 -1.27
C HIS A 149 -19.59 5.48 0.17
N VAL A 150 -20.68 6.22 0.33
CA VAL A 150 -21.25 6.57 1.63
C VAL A 150 -21.73 5.30 2.35
N GLY A 151 -21.46 5.19 3.66
CA GLY A 151 -21.87 4.06 4.48
C GLY A 151 -20.98 2.82 4.37
N THR A 152 -19.80 2.94 3.73
CA THR A 152 -18.80 1.87 3.67
C THR A 152 -17.65 2.13 4.65
N LYS A 153 -17.06 1.07 5.22
CA LYS A 153 -15.83 1.17 6.05
C LYS A 153 -14.70 1.87 5.28
N ARG A 154 -14.53 1.52 4.01
CA ARG A 154 -13.55 2.12 3.12
C ARG A 154 -13.72 3.64 3.01
N GLY A 155 -14.97 4.13 2.92
CA GLY A 155 -15.27 5.56 2.86
C GLY A 155 -14.98 6.27 4.17
N GLU A 156 -15.48 5.72 5.29
CA GLU A 156 -15.29 6.25 6.63
C GLU A 156 -13.80 6.33 7.00
N MET A 157 -13.06 5.22 6.83
CA MET A 157 -11.64 5.15 7.17
C MET A 157 -10.78 6.05 6.29
N ASN A 158 -11.17 6.27 5.02
CA ASN A 158 -10.46 7.22 4.17
C ASN A 158 -10.58 8.66 4.71
N VAL A 159 -11.78 9.09 5.07
CA VAL A 159 -12.01 10.47 5.55
C VAL A 159 -11.33 10.68 6.91
N ARG A 160 -11.53 9.76 7.85
CA ARG A 160 -10.87 9.80 9.17
C ARG A 160 -9.36 9.80 9.04
N GLY A 161 -8.81 8.85 8.28
CA GLY A 161 -7.36 8.74 8.08
C GLY A 161 -6.78 9.98 7.40
N ASN A 162 -7.44 10.51 6.36
CA ASN A 162 -7.02 11.75 5.71
C ASN A 162 -6.87 12.91 6.71
N ALA A 163 -7.84 13.09 7.60
CA ALA A 163 -7.81 14.16 8.62
C ALA A 163 -6.61 14.04 9.57
N MET A 164 -6.15 12.83 9.86
CA MET A 164 -5.03 12.57 10.78
C MET A 164 -3.65 12.89 10.20
N TYR A 165 -3.50 12.94 8.86
CA TYR A 165 -2.18 12.99 8.21
C TYR A 165 -1.34 14.19 8.57
N THR A 166 -1.91 15.37 8.76
CA THR A 166 -1.15 16.57 9.13
C THR A 166 -0.39 16.37 10.45
N GLN A 167 -1.07 15.79 11.45
CA GLN A 167 -0.47 15.52 12.75
C GLN A 167 0.51 14.33 12.68
N VAL A 168 0.11 13.21 12.05
CA VAL A 168 0.94 12.01 11.93
C VAL A 168 2.26 12.31 11.19
N CYS A 169 2.22 13.04 10.09
CA CYS A 169 3.42 13.40 9.34
C CYS A 169 4.32 14.36 10.11
N LYS A 170 3.75 15.27 10.92
CA LYS A 170 4.51 16.15 11.82
C LYS A 170 5.25 15.34 12.88
N GLU A 171 4.57 14.41 13.56
CA GLU A 171 5.16 13.55 14.59
C GLU A 171 6.28 12.67 14.02
N LEU A 172 6.06 12.10 12.85
CA LEU A 172 7.01 11.22 12.18
C LEU A 172 8.07 11.96 11.35
N SER A 173 8.00 13.30 11.27
CA SER A 173 8.88 14.11 10.41
C SER A 173 8.92 13.63 8.96
N VAL A 174 7.77 13.22 8.43
CA VAL A 174 7.60 12.83 7.04
C VAL A 174 7.12 14.04 6.25
N PRO A 175 7.82 14.44 5.17
CA PRO A 175 7.35 15.51 4.30
C PRO A 175 5.94 15.23 3.78
N PHE A 176 5.03 16.17 4.01
CA PHE A 176 3.63 16.09 3.62
C PHE A 176 3.13 17.47 3.22
N GLU A 177 2.45 17.56 2.10
CA GLU A 177 1.81 18.78 1.64
C GLU A 177 0.32 18.54 1.39
N ARG A 178 -0.54 19.45 1.85
CA ARG A 178 -1.92 19.53 1.42
C ARG A 178 -1.93 20.10 0.01
N TRP A 179 -2.35 19.28 -0.92
CA TRP A 179 -2.29 19.57 -2.35
C TRP A 179 -3.62 19.21 -3.00
N SER A 180 -4.38 20.21 -3.43
CA SER A 180 -5.69 20.00 -4.03
C SER A 180 -5.67 18.94 -5.12
N ASN A 181 -6.71 18.14 -5.17
CA ASN A 181 -6.96 17.21 -6.26
C ASN A 181 -8.05 17.76 -7.18
N LEU A 182 -7.78 17.79 -8.47
CA LEU A 182 -8.71 18.21 -9.52
C LEU A 182 -9.30 16.98 -10.22
N ILE A 183 -10.60 16.85 -10.19
CA ILE A 183 -11.32 15.91 -11.05
C ILE A 183 -11.78 16.69 -12.27
N LEU A 184 -11.03 16.55 -13.37
CA LEU A 184 -11.29 17.22 -14.64
C LEU A 184 -12.46 16.57 -15.39
N TYR A 185 -13.21 17.35 -16.16
CA TYR A 185 -14.22 16.85 -17.09
C TYR A 185 -14.16 17.58 -18.42
N SER A 186 -14.40 16.84 -19.51
CA SER A 186 -14.45 17.32 -20.90
C SER A 186 -15.88 17.42 -21.46
N GLU A 187 -16.85 16.84 -20.77
CA GLU A 187 -18.25 16.79 -21.23
C GLU A 187 -19.15 17.67 -20.37
N LYS A 188 -19.94 18.58 -21.03
CA LYS A 188 -20.85 19.50 -20.33
C LYS A 188 -21.88 18.78 -19.45
N ILE A 189 -22.38 17.63 -19.92
CA ILE A 189 -23.36 16.82 -19.18
C ILE A 189 -22.79 16.33 -17.84
N PHE A 190 -21.51 15.96 -17.80
CA PHE A 190 -20.83 15.55 -16.57
C PHE A 190 -20.75 16.73 -15.58
N GLY A 191 -20.36 17.90 -16.08
CA GLY A 191 -20.34 19.12 -15.27
C GLY A 191 -21.72 19.55 -14.74
N PHE A 192 -22.81 19.11 -15.40
CA PHE A 192 -24.18 19.41 -14.96
C PHE A 192 -24.67 18.45 -13.86
N PHE A 193 -24.48 17.14 -14.01
CA PHE A 193 -25.03 16.14 -13.08
C PHE A 193 -24.09 15.80 -11.91
N SER A 194 -22.80 15.88 -12.08
CA SER A 194 -21.86 15.51 -11.03
C SER A 194 -21.92 16.36 -9.75
N PRO A 195 -22.32 17.66 -9.76
CA PRO A 195 -22.53 18.40 -8.52
C PRO A 195 -23.52 17.73 -7.56
N LEU A 196 -24.56 17.07 -8.07
CA LEU A 196 -25.52 16.35 -7.23
C LEU A 196 -24.86 15.18 -6.48
N VAL A 197 -23.99 14.44 -7.17
CA VAL A 197 -23.26 13.33 -6.57
C VAL A 197 -22.20 13.84 -5.58
N PHE A 198 -21.49 14.89 -5.92
CA PHE A 198 -20.47 15.48 -5.05
C PHE A 198 -21.08 16.13 -3.81
N ASN A 199 -22.15 16.93 -3.96
CA ASN A 199 -22.85 17.54 -2.82
C ASN A 199 -23.45 16.47 -1.89
N TYR A 200 -23.96 15.35 -2.44
CA TYR A 200 -24.43 14.24 -1.62
C TYR A 200 -23.28 13.63 -0.79
N ARG A 201 -22.09 13.40 -1.41
CA ARG A 201 -20.92 12.85 -0.72
C ARG A 201 -20.30 13.84 0.27
N GLU A 202 -20.25 15.12 -0.10
CA GLU A 202 -19.81 16.19 0.81
C GLU A 202 -20.67 16.20 2.08
N LYS A 203 -21.98 16.22 1.93
CA LYS A 203 -22.93 16.22 3.05
C LYS A 203 -22.80 14.98 3.95
N HIS A 204 -22.53 13.80 3.40
CA HIS A 204 -22.55 12.54 4.14
C HIS A 204 -21.16 12.04 4.57
N LEU A 205 -20.10 12.53 3.94
CA LEU A 205 -18.71 12.17 4.25
C LEU A 205 -17.91 13.34 4.81
N GLY A 206 -18.46 14.58 4.83
CA GLY A 206 -17.77 15.76 5.33
C GLY A 206 -16.60 16.21 4.44
N ILE A 207 -16.65 15.92 3.13
CA ILE A 207 -15.57 16.24 2.20
C ILE A 207 -15.87 17.58 1.54
N GLU A 208 -15.03 18.58 1.79
CA GLU A 208 -15.14 19.87 1.12
C GLU A 208 -14.69 19.79 -0.33
N GLY A 209 -15.47 20.38 -1.23
CA GLY A 209 -15.16 20.47 -2.63
C GLY A 209 -15.86 21.65 -3.30
N ARG A 210 -15.30 22.11 -4.42
CA ARG A 210 -15.91 23.18 -5.20
C ARG A 210 -15.78 22.93 -6.69
N LYS A 211 -16.74 23.41 -7.45
CA LYS A 211 -16.70 23.41 -8.91
C LYS A 211 -15.85 24.57 -9.40
N ILE A 212 -14.98 24.30 -10.39
CA ILE A 212 -14.12 25.26 -11.06
C ILE A 212 -14.52 25.33 -12.53
N ASN A 213 -14.71 26.54 -13.05
CA ASN A 213 -14.95 26.76 -14.46
C ASN A 213 -13.65 26.71 -15.29
N ARG A 214 -13.76 26.76 -16.61
CA ARG A 214 -12.61 26.68 -17.52
C ARG A 214 -11.61 27.82 -17.30
N GLU A 215 -12.08 29.05 -17.14
CA GLU A 215 -11.23 30.23 -16.98
C GLU A 215 -10.37 30.13 -15.70
N GLU A 216 -11.00 29.83 -14.57
CA GLU A 216 -10.30 29.61 -13.32
C GLU A 216 -9.36 28.41 -13.39
N LEU A 217 -9.78 27.31 -14.05
CA LEU A 217 -8.95 26.13 -14.23
C LEU A 217 -7.65 26.46 -14.96
N HIS A 218 -7.70 27.17 -16.07
CA HIS A 218 -6.49 27.59 -16.81
C HIS A 218 -5.65 28.61 -16.05
N ARG A 219 -6.23 29.41 -15.16
CA ARG A 219 -5.50 30.32 -14.31
C ARG A 219 -4.68 29.60 -13.24
N ILE A 220 -5.24 28.52 -12.63
CA ILE A 220 -4.58 27.78 -11.55
C ILE A 220 -3.70 26.64 -12.06
N GLU A 221 -3.95 26.12 -13.26
CA GLU A 221 -3.18 25.11 -13.99
C GLU A 221 -2.93 25.57 -15.43
N PRO A 222 -1.96 26.48 -15.66
CA PRO A 222 -1.77 27.10 -16.98
C PRO A 222 -1.42 26.14 -18.10
N ASN A 223 -0.81 25.00 -17.76
CA ASN A 223 -0.37 24.00 -18.72
C ASN A 223 -1.38 22.89 -18.99
N ILE A 224 -2.61 23.00 -18.43
CA ILE A 224 -3.62 21.97 -18.61
C ILE A 224 -4.10 21.85 -20.06
N THR A 225 -4.53 20.67 -20.44
CA THR A 225 -5.12 20.41 -21.77
C THR A 225 -6.36 21.29 -22.04
N ASP A 226 -6.51 21.71 -23.29
CA ASP A 226 -7.69 22.48 -23.72
C ASP A 226 -8.98 21.66 -23.75
N GLU A 227 -8.89 20.34 -23.69
CA GLU A 227 -10.03 19.43 -23.61
C GLU A 227 -10.79 19.55 -22.28
N ALA A 228 -10.12 20.00 -21.22
CA ALA A 228 -10.73 20.19 -19.91
C ALA A 228 -11.59 21.47 -19.91
N ILE A 229 -12.91 21.32 -19.77
CA ILE A 229 -13.86 22.45 -19.75
C ILE A 229 -14.23 22.89 -18.32
N GLY A 230 -13.70 22.21 -17.30
CA GLY A 230 -13.85 22.52 -15.89
C GLY A 230 -13.36 21.38 -14.99
N ALA A 231 -13.44 21.60 -13.71
CA ALA A 231 -13.01 20.64 -12.70
C ALA A 231 -13.85 20.71 -11.42
N PHE A 232 -13.70 19.68 -10.58
CA PHE A 232 -14.04 19.72 -9.16
C PHE A 232 -12.75 19.68 -8.36
N GLU A 233 -12.54 20.65 -7.49
CA GLU A 233 -11.38 20.77 -6.62
C GLU A 233 -11.71 20.25 -5.22
N PHE A 234 -10.79 19.43 -4.66
CA PHE A 234 -10.85 18.86 -3.33
C PHE A 234 -9.60 19.26 -2.55
N PRO A 235 -9.65 20.31 -1.72
CA PRO A 235 -8.48 20.87 -1.04
C PRO A 235 -7.93 19.97 0.08
N SER A 236 -8.74 19.08 0.64
CA SER A 236 -8.31 18.14 1.69
C SER A 236 -7.42 17.01 1.19
N SER A 237 -7.16 16.89 -0.11
CA SER A 237 -6.16 15.98 -0.66
C SER A 237 -4.75 16.33 -0.19
N GLY A 238 -3.82 15.40 -0.28
CA GLY A 238 -2.42 15.63 0.07
C GLY A 238 -1.48 14.68 -0.66
N VAL A 239 -0.20 14.96 -0.56
CA VAL A 239 0.86 14.16 -1.17
C VAL A 239 2.01 13.91 -0.19
N LEU A 240 2.55 12.70 -0.20
CA LEU A 240 3.72 12.29 0.57
C LEU A 240 4.46 11.16 -0.15
N SER A 241 5.61 10.78 0.41
CA SER A 241 6.34 9.59 -0.03
C SER A 241 5.83 8.36 0.74
N PRO A 242 5.13 7.41 0.09
CA PRO A 242 4.46 6.31 0.80
C PRO A 242 5.45 5.34 1.46
N TYR A 243 6.61 5.10 0.84
CA TYR A 243 7.66 4.27 1.43
C TYR A 243 8.33 4.96 2.63
N LYS A 244 8.59 6.27 2.58
CA LYS A 244 9.14 7.03 3.72
C LYS A 244 8.18 7.01 4.91
N LEU A 245 6.89 7.16 4.67
CA LEU A 245 5.87 7.06 5.72
C LEU A 245 5.86 5.67 6.36
N THR A 246 5.89 4.61 5.55
CA THR A 246 5.88 3.23 6.06
C THR A 246 7.10 2.93 6.91
N VAL A 247 8.29 3.33 6.43
CA VAL A 247 9.55 3.22 7.20
C VAL A 247 9.45 4.02 8.50
N ALA A 248 8.92 5.26 8.45
CA ALA A 248 8.78 6.11 9.63
C ALA A 248 7.84 5.52 10.69
N PHE A 249 6.75 4.86 10.29
CA PHE A 249 5.89 4.11 11.20
C PHE A 249 6.66 2.96 11.88
N ALA A 250 7.41 2.17 11.10
CA ALA A 250 8.19 1.05 11.62
C ALA A 250 9.29 1.52 12.59
N GLU A 251 10.06 2.55 12.20
CA GLU A 251 11.12 3.12 13.02
C GLU A 251 10.57 3.65 14.36
N ASN A 252 9.49 4.44 14.31
CA ASN A 252 8.88 4.95 15.54
C ASN A 252 8.28 3.83 16.41
N ALA A 253 7.75 2.76 15.82
CA ALA A 253 7.32 1.58 16.57
C ALA A 253 8.50 0.92 17.30
N VAL A 254 9.65 0.76 16.63
CA VAL A 254 10.87 0.19 17.23
C VAL A 254 11.42 1.08 18.33
N GLU A 255 11.48 2.40 18.13
CA GLU A 255 11.88 3.39 19.15
C GLU A 255 11.00 3.32 20.40
N ASN A 256 9.75 2.90 20.26
CA ASN A 256 8.79 2.70 21.35
C ASN A 256 8.70 1.24 21.85
N GLY A 257 9.63 0.37 21.44
CA GLY A 257 9.82 -0.98 21.99
C GLY A 257 9.24 -2.13 21.18
N ALA A 258 8.66 -1.90 20.00
CA ALA A 258 8.29 -2.99 19.09
C ALA A 258 9.54 -3.66 18.49
N LYS A 259 9.40 -4.93 18.13
CA LYS A 259 10.42 -5.67 17.37
C LYS A 259 9.96 -5.89 15.95
N VAL A 260 10.87 -5.80 14.99
CA VAL A 260 10.66 -6.10 13.57
C VAL A 260 11.60 -7.22 13.17
N SER A 261 11.04 -8.29 12.60
CA SER A 261 11.79 -9.40 12.01
C SER A 261 11.47 -9.49 10.53
N LEU A 262 12.43 -9.12 9.72
CA LEU A 262 12.39 -9.20 8.26
C LEU A 262 12.87 -10.57 7.79
N ASP A 263 12.74 -10.86 6.49
CA ASP A 263 13.04 -12.19 5.94
C ASP A 263 12.35 -13.32 6.73
N THR A 264 11.12 -13.05 7.19
CA THR A 264 10.36 -13.94 8.07
C THR A 264 9.00 -14.26 7.46
N ILE A 265 8.90 -15.42 6.83
CA ILE A 265 7.64 -15.90 6.22
C ILE A 265 6.89 -16.81 7.20
N VAL A 266 5.57 -16.60 7.32
CA VAL A 266 4.68 -17.53 7.99
C VAL A 266 4.41 -18.71 7.06
N THR A 267 4.64 -19.92 7.54
CA THR A 267 4.49 -21.17 6.78
C THR A 267 3.24 -21.96 7.16
N SER A 268 2.84 -21.91 8.43
CA SER A 268 1.61 -22.53 8.93
C SER A 268 1.17 -21.89 10.25
N ILE A 269 -0.06 -22.16 10.64
CA ILE A 269 -0.67 -21.66 11.88
C ILE A 269 -1.42 -22.81 12.56
N ASP A 270 -1.10 -23.08 13.82
CA ASP A 270 -1.78 -24.08 14.62
C ASP A 270 -2.87 -23.42 15.47
N THR A 271 -4.02 -24.09 15.53
CA THR A 271 -5.17 -23.66 16.31
C THR A 271 -5.64 -24.74 17.28
N GLU A 272 -5.99 -24.34 18.49
CA GLU A 272 -6.67 -25.20 19.48
C GLU A 272 -7.98 -24.54 19.91
N GLY A 273 -9.09 -25.23 19.68
CA GLY A 273 -10.42 -24.67 19.90
C GLY A 273 -10.66 -23.40 19.07
N ASP A 274 -10.87 -22.29 19.75
CA ASP A 274 -11.13 -20.98 19.13
C ASP A 274 -9.93 -20.01 19.19
N ARG A 275 -8.69 -20.54 19.30
CA ARG A 275 -7.48 -19.74 19.45
C ARG A 275 -6.33 -20.25 18.58
N ILE A 276 -5.53 -19.33 18.07
CA ILE A 276 -4.21 -19.62 17.54
C ILE A 276 -3.25 -19.86 18.72
N VAL A 277 -2.52 -20.98 18.69
CA VAL A 277 -1.57 -21.36 19.72
C VAL A 277 -0.13 -21.31 19.24
N ALA A 278 0.11 -21.48 17.94
CA ALA A 278 1.44 -21.36 17.34
C ALA A 278 1.37 -20.78 15.93
N VAL A 279 2.40 -20.02 15.56
CA VAL A 279 2.65 -19.51 14.20
C VAL A 279 4.05 -19.94 13.80
N HIS A 280 4.14 -20.82 12.81
CA HIS A 280 5.41 -21.35 12.30
C HIS A 280 5.98 -20.43 11.23
N THR A 281 7.28 -20.22 11.28
CA THR A 281 8.03 -19.39 10.35
C THR A 281 9.31 -20.09 9.91
N ASN A 282 10.00 -19.56 8.87
CA ASN A 282 11.35 -20.00 8.52
C ASN A 282 12.40 -19.67 9.61
N ARG A 283 12.02 -18.93 10.66
CA ARG A 283 12.91 -18.50 11.75
C ARG A 283 12.53 -19.04 13.12
N GLY A 284 11.65 -20.04 13.17
CA GLY A 284 11.19 -20.70 14.39
C GLY A 284 9.68 -20.54 14.62
N THR A 285 9.22 -21.12 15.71
CA THR A 285 7.82 -21.15 16.13
C THR A 285 7.53 -20.05 17.14
N ILE A 286 6.50 -19.27 16.89
CA ILE A 286 6.06 -18.13 17.72
C ILE A 286 4.75 -18.49 18.41
N HIS A 287 4.61 -18.21 19.70
CA HIS A 287 3.40 -18.42 20.51
C HIS A 287 2.76 -17.08 20.94
N PRO A 288 2.02 -16.40 20.06
CA PRO A 288 1.48 -15.08 20.34
C PRO A 288 0.17 -15.15 21.14
N LYS A 289 -0.11 -14.12 21.96
CA LYS A 289 -1.41 -13.97 22.60
C LYS A 289 -2.50 -13.47 21.64
N ALA A 290 -2.11 -12.61 20.68
CA ALA A 290 -2.97 -12.13 19.58
C ALA A 290 -2.18 -12.08 18.27
N VAL A 291 -2.88 -12.33 17.15
CA VAL A 291 -2.32 -12.30 15.79
C VAL A 291 -3.10 -11.29 14.95
N ILE A 292 -2.38 -10.41 14.26
CA ILE A 292 -2.95 -9.44 13.33
C ILE A 292 -2.51 -9.81 11.92
N ASN A 293 -3.48 -10.15 11.07
CA ASN A 293 -3.26 -10.43 9.66
C ASN A 293 -3.29 -9.13 8.85
N ALA A 294 -2.12 -8.58 8.54
CA ALA A 294 -1.91 -7.41 7.68
C ALA A 294 -1.09 -7.77 6.42
N ALA A 295 -1.20 -9.01 5.94
CA ALA A 295 -0.36 -9.60 4.89
C ALA A 295 -0.71 -9.16 3.46
N GLY A 296 -1.48 -8.08 3.27
CA GLY A 296 -1.75 -7.48 1.97
C GLY A 296 -2.34 -8.47 0.97
N VAL A 297 -1.66 -8.69 -0.16
CA VAL A 297 -2.11 -9.62 -1.21
C VAL A 297 -2.14 -11.09 -0.78
N PHE A 298 -1.55 -11.42 0.36
CA PHE A 298 -1.54 -12.78 0.94
C PHE A 298 -2.45 -12.92 2.17
N SER A 299 -3.27 -11.91 2.48
CA SER A 299 -4.10 -11.92 3.68
C SER A 299 -5.16 -13.04 3.70
N ASP A 300 -5.68 -13.44 2.55
CA ASP A 300 -6.57 -14.60 2.42
C ASP A 300 -5.84 -15.95 2.66
N LYS A 301 -4.54 -16.03 2.29
CA LYS A 301 -3.70 -17.21 2.56
C LYS A 301 -3.39 -17.35 4.07
N ILE A 302 -3.10 -16.25 4.75
CA ILE A 302 -2.94 -16.25 6.22
C ILE A 302 -4.25 -16.64 6.91
N ALA A 303 -5.39 -16.13 6.43
CA ALA A 303 -6.71 -16.52 6.95
C ALA A 303 -7.00 -18.01 6.69
N GLU A 304 -6.57 -18.56 5.54
CA GLU A 304 -6.69 -19.97 5.19
C GLU A 304 -5.84 -20.86 6.11
N MET A 305 -4.57 -20.49 6.37
CA MET A 305 -3.68 -21.19 7.31
C MET A 305 -4.28 -21.26 8.72
N ALA A 306 -4.97 -20.20 9.14
CA ALA A 306 -5.69 -20.15 10.43
C ALA A 306 -7.05 -20.85 10.41
N GLY A 307 -7.48 -21.40 9.27
CA GLY A 307 -8.80 -21.99 9.11
C GLY A 307 -9.96 -20.98 9.21
N ASP A 308 -9.70 -19.69 8.99
CA ASP A 308 -10.68 -18.59 9.08
C ASP A 308 -10.84 -17.82 7.75
N ARG A 309 -10.71 -18.53 6.63
CA ARG A 309 -10.91 -17.94 5.30
C ARG A 309 -12.39 -17.67 5.06
N PHE A 310 -12.77 -16.40 4.92
CA PHE A 310 -14.13 -15.96 4.57
C PHE A 310 -14.15 -14.97 3.41
N PHE A 311 -12.99 -14.66 2.84
CA PHE A 311 -12.79 -13.77 1.68
C PHE A 311 -11.73 -14.32 0.75
N THR A 312 -11.65 -13.78 -0.44
CA THR A 312 -10.58 -14.09 -1.41
C THR A 312 -10.00 -12.78 -1.95
N ILE A 313 -8.68 -12.70 -2.03
CA ILE A 313 -7.96 -11.61 -2.68
C ILE A 313 -7.79 -11.94 -4.16
N HIS A 314 -8.27 -11.05 -5.04
CA HIS A 314 -7.91 -11.07 -6.44
C HIS A 314 -6.89 -9.96 -6.74
N PRO A 315 -5.67 -10.32 -7.20
CA PRO A 315 -4.61 -9.35 -7.43
C PRO A 315 -4.98 -8.39 -8.57
N ARG A 316 -4.85 -7.07 -8.32
CA ARG A 316 -5.09 -6.02 -9.31
C ARG A 316 -3.83 -5.20 -9.51
N LYS A 317 -3.21 -5.33 -10.67
CA LYS A 317 -1.97 -4.64 -11.02
C LYS A 317 -2.22 -3.24 -11.53
N GLY A 318 -1.27 -2.34 -11.31
CA GLY A 318 -1.27 -1.00 -11.88
C GLY A 318 0.15 -0.52 -12.14
N HIS A 319 0.37 0.10 -13.30
CA HIS A 319 1.63 0.71 -13.69
C HIS A 319 1.65 2.20 -13.35
N LEU A 320 2.85 2.69 -13.06
CA LEU A 320 3.12 4.10 -12.79
C LEU A 320 4.43 4.49 -13.48
N ALA A 321 4.53 5.72 -13.94
CA ALA A 321 5.75 6.29 -14.49
C ALA A 321 6.15 7.55 -13.71
N ILE A 322 7.45 7.78 -13.58
CA ILE A 322 8.02 8.98 -12.98
C ILE A 322 8.73 9.79 -14.07
N LEU A 323 8.39 11.06 -14.18
CA LEU A 323 9.05 12.01 -15.03
C LEU A 323 10.16 12.74 -14.25
N ASP A 324 11.11 13.30 -14.98
CA ASP A 324 12.19 14.10 -14.43
C ASP A 324 11.66 15.30 -13.62
N LYS A 325 12.36 15.70 -12.56
CA LYS A 325 12.03 16.86 -11.71
C LYS A 325 11.86 18.17 -12.47
N LYS A 326 12.55 18.33 -13.61
CA LYS A 326 12.40 19.52 -14.46
C LYS A 326 10.97 19.73 -14.96
N GLN A 327 10.14 18.69 -14.97
CA GLN A 327 8.73 18.75 -15.35
C GLN A 327 7.80 19.12 -14.16
N GLY A 328 8.31 19.04 -12.93
CA GLY A 328 7.55 19.36 -11.72
C GLY A 328 6.86 20.73 -11.74
N PRO A 329 7.54 21.81 -12.15
CA PRO A 329 6.95 23.15 -12.22
C PRO A 329 5.74 23.29 -13.17
N LEU A 330 5.55 22.37 -14.11
CA LEU A 330 4.42 22.39 -15.03
C LEU A 330 3.11 21.94 -14.39
N VAL A 331 3.15 21.31 -13.22
CA VAL A 331 2.00 20.77 -12.51
C VAL A 331 1.86 21.44 -11.14
N GLN A 332 0.72 22.08 -10.89
CA GLN A 332 0.44 22.78 -9.63
C GLN A 332 -0.50 21.98 -8.72
N ARG A 333 -1.24 21.00 -9.25
CA ARG A 333 -2.20 20.18 -8.50
C ARG A 333 -2.21 18.75 -9.02
N SER A 334 -2.66 17.81 -8.18
CA SER A 334 -2.97 16.46 -8.65
C SER A 334 -4.23 16.49 -9.48
N MET A 335 -4.26 15.74 -10.58
CA MET A 335 -5.42 15.75 -11.47
C MET A 335 -5.66 14.43 -12.19
N GLY A 336 -6.92 14.16 -12.50
CA GLY A 336 -7.34 13.07 -13.38
C GLY A 336 -8.56 13.49 -14.18
N LEU A 337 -8.60 13.10 -15.46
CA LEU A 337 -9.75 13.32 -16.33
C LEU A 337 -10.72 12.16 -16.18
N ILE A 338 -12.00 12.45 -15.92
CA ILE A 338 -13.06 11.46 -15.91
C ILE A 338 -14.08 11.76 -17.02
N GLY A 339 -14.51 10.68 -17.71
CA GLY A 339 -15.61 10.70 -18.66
C GLY A 339 -16.72 9.75 -18.22
N LEU A 340 -17.86 9.75 -18.92
CA LEU A 340 -19.03 8.91 -18.62
C LEU A 340 -18.69 7.41 -18.59
N SER A 341 -17.79 6.94 -19.45
CA SER A 341 -17.32 5.55 -19.48
C SER A 341 -16.52 5.14 -18.26
N GLN A 342 -15.90 6.09 -17.56
CA GLN A 342 -15.08 5.85 -16.37
C GLN A 342 -15.87 5.96 -15.06
N ALA A 343 -17.01 6.64 -15.07
CA ALA A 343 -17.87 6.82 -13.90
C ALA A 343 -18.44 5.50 -13.35
N THR A 344 -18.45 4.44 -14.17
CA THR A 344 -18.93 3.09 -13.83
C THR A 344 -17.81 2.10 -13.52
N SER A 345 -16.54 2.51 -13.63
CA SER A 345 -15.38 1.65 -13.38
C SER A 345 -15.08 1.52 -11.87
N ASP A 346 -14.79 0.30 -11.42
CA ASP A 346 -14.31 0.03 -10.04
C ASP A 346 -12.88 0.57 -9.81
N THR A 347 -12.24 1.10 -10.86
CA THR A 347 -10.87 1.64 -10.80
C THR A 347 -10.88 3.15 -10.99
N LYS A 348 -10.10 3.86 -10.17
CA LYS A 348 -9.82 5.28 -10.39
C LYS A 348 -9.01 5.40 -11.67
N GLY A 349 -9.42 6.26 -12.58
CA GLY A 349 -8.87 6.33 -13.94
C GLY A 349 -7.40 6.72 -14.07
N GLY A 350 -6.64 6.89 -12.96
CA GLY A 350 -5.29 7.42 -12.95
C GLY A 350 -5.25 8.92 -13.26
N GLY A 351 -4.05 9.48 -13.37
CA GLY A 351 -3.89 10.90 -13.65
C GLY A 351 -2.43 11.34 -13.67
N VAL A 352 -2.24 12.61 -13.35
CA VAL A 352 -0.94 13.25 -13.24
C VAL A 352 -0.86 13.93 -11.88
N MET A 353 0.27 13.82 -11.20
CA MET A 353 0.53 14.55 -9.96
C MET A 353 2.01 14.84 -9.77
N ARG A 354 2.33 15.97 -9.15
CA ARG A 354 3.68 16.22 -8.68
C ARG A 354 3.91 15.46 -7.37
N THR A 355 5.04 14.79 -7.24
CA THR A 355 5.43 14.12 -5.99
C THR A 355 5.98 15.12 -4.98
N ILE A 356 5.99 14.75 -3.70
CA ILE A 356 6.57 15.58 -2.62
C ILE A 356 8.06 15.88 -2.83
N ASP A 357 8.74 15.08 -3.64
CA ASP A 357 10.16 15.24 -3.98
C ASP A 357 10.38 16.02 -5.29
N GLY A 358 9.32 16.52 -5.95
CA GLY A 358 9.35 17.40 -7.11
C GLY A 358 9.32 16.72 -8.47
N ASN A 359 9.34 15.41 -8.55
CA ASN A 359 9.08 14.67 -9.79
C ASN A 359 7.58 14.73 -10.17
N VAL A 360 7.25 14.39 -11.40
CA VAL A 360 5.86 14.15 -11.79
C VAL A 360 5.62 12.66 -11.88
N LEU A 361 4.51 12.20 -11.31
CA LEU A 361 4.02 10.84 -11.39
C LEU A 361 2.84 10.79 -12.35
N VAL A 362 2.84 9.79 -13.23
CA VAL A 362 1.80 9.53 -14.23
C VAL A 362 1.22 8.14 -14.00
N GLY A 363 -0.08 8.02 -14.00
CA GLY A 363 -0.82 6.79 -13.74
C GLY A 363 -1.67 6.86 -12.47
N PRO A 364 -2.06 5.71 -11.89
CA PRO A 364 -1.90 4.37 -12.42
C PRO A 364 -2.96 3.98 -13.47
N ASP A 365 -2.66 2.93 -14.21
CA ASP A 365 -3.68 2.07 -14.82
C ASP A 365 -4.21 1.02 -13.82
N ALA A 366 -5.08 0.13 -14.27
CA ALA A 366 -5.52 -0.99 -13.46
C ALA A 366 -6.05 -2.13 -14.32
N PHE A 367 -5.56 -3.35 -14.06
CA PHE A 367 -6.06 -4.56 -14.69
C PHE A 367 -5.94 -5.75 -13.75
N GLU A 368 -6.82 -6.72 -13.93
CA GLU A 368 -6.87 -7.94 -13.14
C GLU A 368 -5.83 -8.94 -13.66
N GLN A 369 -5.14 -9.62 -12.75
CA GLN A 369 -4.18 -10.68 -13.06
C GLN A 369 -4.20 -11.78 -11.98
N PRO A 370 -3.80 -13.03 -12.30
CA PRO A 370 -3.77 -14.10 -11.30
C PRO A 370 -2.55 -14.06 -10.38
N TYR A 371 -1.48 -13.37 -10.77
CA TYR A 371 -0.20 -13.35 -10.05
C TYR A 371 -0.19 -12.32 -8.92
N ARG A 372 0.17 -12.73 -7.71
CA ARG A 372 0.26 -11.87 -6.52
C ARG A 372 1.56 -11.07 -6.45
N GLU A 373 2.64 -11.56 -7.07
CA GLU A 373 3.98 -10.95 -7.02
C GLU A 373 4.55 -10.63 -8.40
N ASP A 374 3.73 -10.52 -9.43
CA ASP A 374 4.19 -10.04 -10.72
C ASP A 374 4.22 -8.51 -10.77
N PHE A 375 5.40 -7.94 -10.64
CA PHE A 375 5.70 -6.51 -10.76
C PHE A 375 6.28 -6.14 -12.12
N SER A 376 6.29 -7.04 -13.08
CA SER A 376 6.77 -6.76 -14.43
C SER A 376 5.99 -5.62 -15.07
N THR A 377 6.66 -4.87 -15.94
CA THR A 377 6.06 -3.78 -16.70
C THR A 377 6.10 -4.12 -18.18
N LYS A 378 4.93 -4.38 -18.76
CA LYS A 378 4.81 -4.63 -20.20
C LYS A 378 4.73 -3.31 -20.95
N ARG A 379 5.47 -3.20 -22.04
CA ARG A 379 5.58 -1.97 -22.84
C ARG A 379 4.22 -1.47 -23.30
N GLU A 380 3.36 -2.38 -23.77
CA GLU A 380 2.03 -2.05 -24.27
C GLU A 380 1.18 -1.35 -23.21
N ASN A 381 1.22 -1.83 -21.96
CA ASN A 381 0.46 -1.26 -20.85
C ASN A 381 1.03 0.10 -20.43
N VAL A 382 2.36 0.21 -20.35
CA VAL A 382 3.03 1.47 -20.02
C VAL A 382 2.75 2.52 -21.11
N ASP A 383 2.86 2.15 -22.38
CA ASP A 383 2.57 3.05 -23.51
C ASP A 383 1.10 3.49 -23.52
N ALA A 384 0.16 2.57 -23.27
CA ALA A 384 -1.27 2.90 -23.17
C ALA A 384 -1.55 3.90 -22.04
N MET A 385 -0.96 3.67 -20.85
CA MET A 385 -1.07 4.57 -19.70
C MET A 385 -0.47 5.96 -20.01
N LEU A 386 0.73 6.02 -20.59
CA LEU A 386 1.38 7.28 -20.96
C LEU A 386 0.59 8.04 -22.03
N ASN A 387 0.12 7.36 -23.08
CA ASN A 387 -0.70 7.97 -24.14
C ASN A 387 -2.00 8.56 -23.58
N LYS A 388 -2.57 7.96 -22.53
CA LYS A 388 -3.80 8.44 -21.89
C LYS A 388 -3.56 9.67 -21.02
N HIS A 389 -2.46 9.73 -20.27
CA HIS A 389 -2.30 10.71 -19.20
C HIS A 389 -1.32 11.85 -19.52
N LEU A 390 -0.28 11.63 -20.34
CA LEU A 390 0.64 12.71 -20.71
C LEU A 390 -0.06 13.91 -21.38
N PRO A 391 -1.06 13.72 -22.25
CA PRO A 391 -1.74 14.84 -22.88
C PRO A 391 -2.52 15.75 -21.93
N LEU A 392 -2.72 15.36 -20.67
CA LEU A 392 -3.37 16.21 -19.66
C LEU A 392 -2.60 17.49 -19.38
N ILE A 393 -1.27 17.48 -19.57
CA ILE A 393 -0.39 18.64 -19.35
C ILE A 393 0.40 18.92 -20.63
N LYS A 394 0.26 20.15 -21.13
CA LYS A 394 1.04 20.64 -22.27
C LYS A 394 2.53 20.66 -21.93
N GLY A 395 3.35 20.17 -22.83
CA GLY A 395 4.82 20.11 -22.66
C GLY A 395 5.36 18.79 -22.10
N PHE A 396 4.51 17.83 -21.73
CA PHE A 396 4.97 16.49 -21.36
C PHE A 396 5.21 15.59 -22.57
N SER A 397 6.26 14.78 -22.49
CA SER A 397 6.57 13.78 -23.50
C SER A 397 7.07 12.48 -22.87
N LYS A 398 7.07 11.38 -23.64
CA LYS A 398 7.64 10.10 -23.20
C LYS A 398 9.16 10.19 -22.92
N ALA A 399 9.86 11.14 -23.52
CA ALA A 399 11.30 11.37 -23.30
C ALA A 399 11.62 11.92 -21.89
N ASP A 400 10.60 12.40 -21.18
CA ASP A 400 10.75 12.91 -19.81
C ASP A 400 10.69 11.79 -18.75
N VAL A 401 10.27 10.57 -19.12
CA VAL A 401 10.18 9.42 -18.23
C VAL A 401 11.59 8.96 -17.83
N ILE A 402 11.86 8.94 -16.53
CA ILE A 402 13.12 8.45 -15.96
C ILE A 402 13.03 7.03 -15.43
N THR A 403 11.83 6.61 -15.02
CA THR A 403 11.55 5.23 -14.57
C THR A 403 10.05 4.94 -14.58
N TYR A 404 9.72 3.65 -14.58
CA TYR A 404 8.35 3.15 -14.38
C TYR A 404 8.39 1.88 -13.55
N PHE A 405 7.28 1.60 -12.88
CA PHE A 405 7.13 0.45 -11.99
C PHE A 405 5.67 0.00 -11.93
N ALA A 406 5.45 -1.16 -11.35
CA ALA A 406 4.11 -1.69 -11.14
C ALA A 406 3.90 -2.07 -9.67
N GLY A 407 2.64 -1.99 -9.21
CA GLY A 407 2.20 -2.44 -7.90
C GLY A 407 0.98 -3.36 -8.01
N VAL A 408 0.83 -4.27 -7.07
CA VAL A 408 -0.30 -5.20 -7.00
C VAL A 408 -1.15 -4.87 -5.78
N ARG A 409 -2.44 -4.58 -6.02
CA ARG A 409 -3.41 -4.22 -4.97
C ARG A 409 -4.11 -5.46 -4.44
N ALA A 410 -4.34 -5.51 -3.14
CA ALA A 410 -5.09 -6.56 -2.46
C ALA A 410 -6.60 -6.28 -2.55
N ALA A 411 -7.24 -6.57 -3.68
CA ALA A 411 -8.66 -6.32 -3.87
C ALA A 411 -9.50 -7.54 -3.46
N THR A 412 -10.62 -7.30 -2.75
CA THR A 412 -11.69 -8.28 -2.53
C THR A 412 -12.79 -8.11 -3.56
N TYR A 413 -13.65 -9.11 -3.72
CA TYR A 413 -14.80 -9.03 -4.64
C TYR A 413 -15.89 -8.06 -4.16
N GLU A 414 -15.94 -7.84 -2.85
CA GLU A 414 -16.84 -6.88 -2.18
C GLU A 414 -16.37 -5.44 -2.36
N GLU A 415 -15.11 -5.22 -2.79
CA GLU A 415 -14.46 -3.92 -2.90
C GLU A 415 -14.45 -3.15 -1.56
N GLU A 416 -14.46 -3.86 -0.42
CA GLU A 416 -14.53 -3.31 0.92
C GLU A 416 -13.30 -3.70 1.76
N PHE A 417 -12.99 -2.92 2.79
CA PHE A 417 -11.94 -3.23 3.74
C PHE A 417 -12.42 -4.20 4.81
N ILE A 418 -11.58 -5.16 5.17
CA ILE A 418 -11.79 -6.10 6.27
C ILE A 418 -10.95 -5.60 7.45
N VAL A 419 -11.60 -4.90 8.37
CA VAL A 419 -10.99 -4.34 9.59
C VAL A 419 -11.85 -4.80 10.75
N GLU A 420 -11.56 -6.01 11.25
CA GLU A 420 -12.39 -6.66 12.26
C GLU A 420 -11.66 -7.80 12.96
N GLY A 421 -12.14 -8.17 14.14
CA GLY A 421 -11.73 -9.41 14.79
C GLY A 421 -12.41 -10.62 14.18
N SER A 422 -11.70 -11.73 14.05
CA SER A 422 -12.28 -13.00 13.60
C SER A 422 -13.52 -13.37 14.43
N GLU A 423 -14.55 -13.88 13.77
CA GLU A 423 -15.72 -14.46 14.45
C GLU A 423 -15.44 -15.88 14.95
N LYS A 424 -14.45 -16.57 14.37
CA LYS A 424 -14.09 -17.94 14.67
C LYS A 424 -12.98 -18.04 15.71
N LEU A 425 -11.95 -17.20 15.61
CA LEU A 425 -10.76 -17.25 16.46
C LEU A 425 -10.67 -15.99 17.33
N GLN A 426 -10.72 -16.16 18.64
CA GLN A 426 -10.78 -15.04 19.59
C GLN A 426 -9.54 -14.15 19.58
N ASN A 427 -8.40 -14.67 19.15
CA ASN A 427 -7.13 -13.95 19.12
C ASN A 427 -6.61 -13.62 17.70
N LEU A 428 -7.44 -13.77 16.66
CA LEU A 428 -7.11 -13.35 15.29
C LEU A 428 -7.86 -12.07 14.93
N ILE A 429 -7.14 -11.09 14.40
CA ILE A 429 -7.68 -9.81 13.90
C ILE A 429 -7.26 -9.64 12.44
N HIS A 430 -8.18 -9.20 11.58
CA HIS A 430 -7.92 -8.98 10.17
C HIS A 430 -7.83 -7.49 9.84
N ALA A 431 -6.75 -7.11 9.15
CA ALA A 431 -6.55 -5.86 8.45
C ALA A 431 -6.27 -6.18 6.96
N ALA A 432 -7.29 -6.66 6.25
CA ALA A 432 -7.18 -7.32 4.95
C ALA A 432 -8.05 -6.64 3.87
N GLY A 433 -7.83 -6.99 2.59
CA GLY A 433 -8.57 -6.39 1.48
C GLY A 433 -8.30 -4.89 1.29
N ILE A 434 -7.21 -4.39 1.85
CA ILE A 434 -6.91 -2.96 1.89
C ILE A 434 -6.17 -2.56 0.62
N GLN A 435 -6.95 -2.19 -0.39
CA GLN A 435 -6.50 -1.57 -1.63
C GLN A 435 -6.60 -0.03 -1.55
N SER A 436 -6.53 0.71 -2.67
CA SER A 436 -6.79 2.16 -2.66
C SER A 436 -8.22 2.44 -2.12
N PRO A 437 -8.36 3.38 -1.17
CA PRO A 437 -7.41 4.36 -0.64
C PRO A 437 -6.69 3.94 0.66
N GLY A 438 -6.18 2.73 0.76
CA GLY A 438 -5.58 2.17 1.98
C GLY A 438 -4.47 3.05 2.58
N LEU A 439 -3.62 3.68 1.75
CA LEU A 439 -2.61 4.62 2.25
C LEU A 439 -3.28 5.75 3.04
N ALA A 440 -4.29 6.42 2.47
CA ALA A 440 -5.00 7.50 3.14
C ALA A 440 -5.78 7.05 4.38
N SER A 441 -6.11 5.76 4.48
CA SER A 441 -6.87 5.16 5.58
C SER A 441 -5.99 4.59 6.69
N ALA A 442 -4.68 4.45 6.47
CA ALA A 442 -3.78 3.69 7.34
C ALA A 442 -3.82 4.13 8.82
N PRO A 443 -3.79 5.43 9.17
CA PRO A 443 -3.86 5.83 10.57
C PRO A 443 -5.19 5.44 11.24
N ALA A 444 -6.32 5.61 10.55
CA ALA A 444 -7.64 5.26 11.09
C ALA A 444 -7.80 3.73 11.25
N ILE A 445 -7.29 2.95 10.30
CA ILE A 445 -7.26 1.48 10.40
C ILE A 445 -6.42 1.06 11.61
N ALA A 446 -5.26 1.70 11.82
CA ALA A 446 -4.39 1.37 12.95
C ALA A 446 -5.06 1.63 14.30
N GLU A 447 -5.78 2.75 14.45
CA GLU A 447 -6.57 3.02 15.66
C GLU A 447 -7.63 1.93 15.91
N ASP A 448 -8.41 1.58 14.87
CA ASP A 448 -9.51 0.62 15.04
C ASP A 448 -8.98 -0.79 15.33
N ILE A 449 -7.94 -1.24 14.61
CA ILE A 449 -7.30 -2.53 14.88
C ILE A 449 -6.66 -2.56 16.28
N SER A 450 -6.02 -1.46 16.70
CA SER A 450 -5.45 -1.36 18.05
C SER A 450 -6.54 -1.49 19.12
N LYS A 451 -7.67 -0.79 18.97
CA LYS A 451 -8.81 -0.91 19.90
C LYS A 451 -9.32 -2.35 19.98
N ILE A 452 -9.57 -3.00 18.83
CA ILE A 452 -10.04 -4.41 18.78
C ILE A 452 -9.01 -5.32 19.47
N THR A 453 -7.72 -5.11 19.24
CA THR A 453 -6.65 -5.92 19.82
C THR A 453 -6.58 -5.76 21.33
N VAL A 454 -6.62 -4.52 21.82
CA VAL A 454 -6.62 -4.21 23.26
C VAL A 454 -7.86 -4.79 23.95
N ASP A 455 -9.05 -4.65 23.35
CA ASP A 455 -10.30 -5.21 23.89
C ASP A 455 -10.23 -6.74 24.04
N ARG A 456 -9.64 -7.43 23.06
CA ARG A 456 -9.45 -8.88 23.10
C ARG A 456 -8.38 -9.31 24.11
N LEU A 457 -7.23 -8.63 24.14
CA LEU A 457 -6.18 -8.91 25.10
C LEU A 457 -6.59 -8.64 26.53
N SER A 458 -7.40 -7.60 26.77
CA SER A 458 -7.88 -7.24 28.11
C SER A 458 -8.73 -8.34 28.78
N LYS A 459 -9.24 -9.31 28.01
CA LYS A 459 -9.94 -10.48 28.53
C LYS A 459 -9.00 -11.54 29.11
N VAL A 460 -7.72 -11.54 28.73
CA VAL A 460 -6.74 -12.58 29.10
C VAL A 460 -5.51 -12.03 29.83
N MET A 461 -5.29 -10.71 29.76
CA MET A 461 -4.20 -10.03 30.48
C MET A 461 -4.53 -8.57 30.78
N LYS A 462 -3.82 -7.98 31.74
CA LYS A 462 -3.93 -6.54 32.01
C LYS A 462 -3.17 -5.74 30.93
N VAL A 463 -3.88 -4.93 30.15
CA VAL A 463 -3.31 -3.99 29.18
C VAL A 463 -3.29 -2.59 29.82
N VAL A 464 -2.16 -1.94 29.83
CA VAL A 464 -1.98 -0.60 30.42
C VAL A 464 -1.31 0.35 29.43
N PRO A 465 -1.62 1.65 29.47
CA PRO A 465 -0.96 2.66 28.63
C PRO A 465 0.56 2.68 28.85
N ASN A 466 1.29 3.01 27.80
CA ASN A 466 2.73 3.24 27.85
C ASN A 466 3.00 4.74 28.07
N GLU A 467 3.27 5.13 29.30
CA GLU A 467 3.56 6.51 29.65
C GLU A 467 4.85 7.07 29.02
N LYS A 468 5.73 6.16 28.52
CA LYS A 468 6.97 6.52 27.85
C LYS A 468 6.82 6.60 26.33
N PHE A 469 5.60 6.40 25.79
CA PHE A 469 5.38 6.48 24.35
C PHE A 469 5.75 7.87 23.83
N ASN A 470 6.70 7.88 22.87
CA ASN A 470 7.10 9.10 22.18
C ASN A 470 6.52 9.09 20.75
N PRO A 471 5.56 9.96 20.42
CA PRO A 471 5.01 10.03 19.07
C PRO A 471 6.02 10.54 18.04
N ASN A 472 7.06 11.27 18.49
CA ASN A 472 8.04 11.90 17.61
C ASN A 472 9.16 10.93 17.26
N ARG A 473 9.32 10.66 15.96
CA ARG A 473 10.43 9.87 15.44
C ARG A 473 11.74 10.66 15.49
N ARG A 474 12.85 10.01 15.77
CA ARG A 474 14.20 10.57 15.63
C ARG A 474 14.45 10.96 14.17
N VAL A 475 14.96 12.16 13.94
CA VAL A 475 15.21 12.72 12.61
C VAL A 475 16.69 12.78 12.33
N THR A 476 17.08 12.39 11.13
CA THR A 476 18.42 12.62 10.57
C THR A 476 18.40 13.82 9.64
N PRO A 477 19.52 14.56 9.49
CA PRO A 477 19.59 15.71 8.60
C PRO A 477 19.27 15.31 7.15
N VAL A 478 18.53 16.17 6.44
CA VAL A 478 18.35 16.08 4.98
C VAL A 478 19.17 17.19 4.36
N MET A 479 20.43 16.90 4.05
CA MET A 479 21.45 17.90 3.66
C MET A 479 21.00 18.81 2.51
N ALA A 480 20.29 18.28 1.54
CA ALA A 480 19.77 19.03 0.39
C ALA A 480 18.75 20.13 0.78
N LYS A 481 18.11 20.02 1.94
CA LYS A 481 17.07 20.95 2.42
C LYS A 481 17.57 21.97 3.45
N LEU A 482 18.79 21.78 3.96
CA LEU A 482 19.38 22.69 4.96
C LEU A 482 19.88 23.99 4.32
N SER A 483 19.84 25.08 5.05
CA SER A 483 20.53 26.32 4.74
C SER A 483 22.06 26.13 4.76
N VAL A 484 22.82 27.08 4.21
CA VAL A 484 24.30 27.01 4.21
C VAL A 484 24.86 26.90 5.63
N ALA A 485 24.34 27.69 6.56
CA ALA A 485 24.80 27.67 7.97
C ALA A 485 24.48 26.34 8.67
N GLU A 486 23.28 25.77 8.45
CA GLU A 486 22.90 24.48 9.00
C GLU A 486 23.73 23.32 8.42
N ARG A 487 24.04 23.38 7.11
CA ARG A 487 24.96 22.40 6.46
C ARG A 487 26.34 22.46 7.08
N GLN A 488 26.88 23.68 7.25
CA GLN A 488 28.19 23.88 7.86
C GLN A 488 28.22 23.26 9.26
N ALA A 489 27.22 23.57 10.10
CA ALA A 489 27.13 23.02 11.46
C ALA A 489 26.96 21.48 11.47
N ALA A 490 26.22 20.91 10.51
CA ALA A 490 26.11 19.47 10.37
C ALA A 490 27.44 18.81 9.97
N ILE A 491 28.18 19.41 9.04
CA ILE A 491 29.50 18.93 8.57
C ILE A 491 30.56 19.03 9.68
N GLU A 492 30.57 20.10 10.45
CA GLU A 492 31.47 20.26 11.60
C GLU A 492 31.23 19.16 12.66
N LYS A 493 29.97 18.81 12.87
CA LYS A 493 29.59 17.74 13.80
C LYS A 493 29.94 16.34 13.26
N ASN A 494 29.75 16.11 11.96
CA ASN A 494 30.07 14.85 11.29
C ASN A 494 30.51 15.13 9.83
N PRO A 495 31.81 15.01 9.53
CA PRO A 495 32.37 15.30 8.20
C PRO A 495 31.74 14.49 7.05
N ASP A 496 31.16 13.33 7.33
CA ASP A 496 30.50 12.50 6.32
C ASP A 496 29.31 13.18 5.65
N TYR A 497 28.68 14.16 6.30
CA TYR A 497 27.64 14.97 5.68
C TYR A 497 28.18 15.91 4.60
N GLY A 498 29.47 16.19 4.57
CA GLY A 498 30.14 16.98 3.51
C GLY A 498 30.47 16.18 2.24
N ILE A 499 30.42 14.84 2.29
CA ILE A 499 30.79 13.98 1.17
C ILE A 499 29.55 13.63 0.35
N VAL A 500 29.40 14.27 -0.84
CA VAL A 500 28.25 14.04 -1.73
C VAL A 500 28.44 12.74 -2.51
N VAL A 501 27.57 11.77 -2.28
CA VAL A 501 27.54 10.45 -2.95
C VAL A 501 26.59 10.46 -4.15
N CYS A 502 25.34 10.90 -3.96
CA CYS A 502 24.37 11.02 -5.05
C CYS A 502 24.20 12.48 -5.47
N ARG A 503 24.80 12.87 -6.61
CA ARG A 503 24.81 14.26 -7.08
C ARG A 503 23.44 14.76 -7.53
N CYS A 504 22.63 13.93 -8.22
CA CYS A 504 21.33 14.36 -8.75
C CYS A 504 20.24 14.51 -7.67
N GLU A 505 20.38 13.85 -6.53
CA GLU A 505 19.46 14.00 -5.37
C GLU A 505 20.11 14.78 -4.20
N GLY A 506 21.42 15.10 -4.28
CA GLY A 506 22.13 15.83 -3.24
C GLY A 506 22.32 15.05 -1.95
N ILE A 507 22.52 13.72 -2.03
CA ILE A 507 22.63 12.85 -0.85
C ILE A 507 24.08 12.66 -0.44
N SER A 508 24.34 12.88 0.83
CA SER A 508 25.66 12.72 1.44
C SER A 508 25.92 11.29 1.93
N ARG A 509 27.20 11.01 2.22
CA ARG A 509 27.65 9.77 2.86
C ARG A 509 27.05 9.63 4.26
N GLY A 510 27.00 10.70 5.05
CA GLY A 510 26.41 10.72 6.39
C GLY A 510 24.93 10.29 6.38
N GLU A 511 24.12 10.79 5.43
CA GLU A 511 22.72 10.37 5.32
C GLU A 511 22.57 8.87 4.99
N ILE A 512 23.49 8.31 4.19
CA ILE A 512 23.48 6.87 3.87
C ILE A 512 23.86 6.05 5.11
N ILE A 513 24.87 6.47 5.87
CA ILE A 513 25.27 5.82 7.12
C ILE A 513 24.13 5.86 8.15
N ASP A 514 23.45 7.00 8.27
CA ASP A 514 22.27 7.11 9.14
C ASP A 514 21.17 6.12 8.77
N ALA A 515 20.94 5.92 7.47
CA ALA A 515 19.95 4.95 6.99
C ALA A 515 20.33 3.50 7.30
N ILE A 516 21.63 3.18 7.22
CA ILE A 516 22.15 1.85 7.59
C ILE A 516 21.99 1.61 9.09
N ASN A 517 22.23 2.63 9.92
CA ASN A 517 22.18 2.55 11.39
C ASN A 517 20.81 2.99 11.97
N SER A 518 19.75 3.05 11.16
CA SER A 518 18.41 3.43 11.62
C SER A 518 17.77 2.32 12.48
N PRO A 519 16.71 2.61 13.25
CA PRO A 519 15.99 1.61 14.05
C PRO A 519 15.49 0.40 13.23
N VAL A 520 15.25 0.57 11.93
CA VAL A 520 15.02 -0.50 10.96
C VAL A 520 16.13 -0.41 9.91
N PRO A 521 17.24 -1.11 10.10
CA PRO A 521 18.46 -0.96 9.31
C PRO A 521 18.26 -1.19 7.81
N ALA A 522 18.91 -0.35 6.97
CA ALA A 522 18.91 -0.47 5.53
C ALA A 522 20.18 -1.17 5.03
N THR A 523 20.11 -2.44 4.67
CA THR A 523 21.26 -3.25 4.26
C THR A 523 21.30 -3.59 2.77
N SER A 524 20.34 -3.09 1.98
CA SER A 524 20.30 -3.24 0.53
C SER A 524 20.22 -1.88 -0.17
N ILE A 525 20.57 -1.83 -1.47
CA ILE A 525 20.54 -0.60 -2.26
C ILE A 525 19.15 0.06 -2.24
N ASP A 526 18.10 -0.72 -2.47
CA ASP A 526 16.73 -0.19 -2.51
C ASP A 526 16.18 0.14 -1.11
N ALA A 527 16.69 -0.48 -0.04
CA ALA A 527 16.38 -0.10 1.34
C ALA A 527 16.91 1.31 1.64
N ILE A 528 18.16 1.61 1.30
CA ILE A 528 18.75 2.95 1.40
C ILE A 528 18.02 3.94 0.49
N LYS A 529 17.71 3.54 -0.75
CA LYS A 529 16.95 4.34 -1.70
C LYS A 529 15.58 4.75 -1.14
N ARG A 530 14.86 3.87 -0.45
CA ARG A 530 13.58 4.18 0.20
C ARG A 530 13.71 5.16 1.36
N ARG A 531 14.85 5.23 2.06
CA ARG A 531 15.06 6.15 3.19
C ARG A 531 15.56 7.52 2.75
N VAL A 532 16.66 7.55 2.00
CA VAL A 532 17.39 8.78 1.68
C VAL A 532 17.54 9.08 0.18
N ARG A 533 16.97 8.27 -0.72
CA ARG A 533 16.80 8.53 -2.16
C ARG A 533 18.02 8.44 -3.09
N PRO A 534 19.22 7.93 -2.76
CA PRO A 534 20.23 7.75 -3.80
C PRO A 534 19.70 6.79 -4.87
N GLY A 535 19.97 7.10 -6.14
CA GLY A 535 19.45 6.32 -7.27
C GLY A 535 18.03 6.64 -7.73
N MET A 536 17.34 7.62 -7.13
CA MET A 536 16.00 8.06 -7.58
C MET A 536 16.02 9.22 -8.58
N GLY A 537 17.17 9.81 -8.84
CA GLY A 537 17.31 10.87 -9.83
C GLY A 537 17.45 10.32 -11.24
N ARG A 538 17.68 11.22 -12.22
CA ARG A 538 17.68 10.92 -13.66
C ARG A 538 18.56 9.74 -14.09
N CYS A 539 19.72 9.52 -13.45
CA CYS A 539 20.63 8.42 -13.81
C CYS A 539 20.25 7.07 -13.20
N GLN A 540 19.23 7.01 -12.34
CA GLN A 540 18.70 5.77 -11.70
C GLN A 540 19.79 4.92 -11.04
N GLY A 541 20.77 5.56 -10.41
CA GLY A 541 21.85 4.88 -9.69
C GLY A 541 23.13 4.65 -10.50
N GLY A 542 23.16 4.99 -11.78
CA GLY A 542 24.32 4.73 -12.66
C GLY A 542 25.67 5.25 -12.15
N PHE A 543 25.69 6.28 -11.31
CA PHE A 543 26.92 6.81 -10.70
C PHE A 543 27.06 6.51 -9.21
N CYS A 544 25.98 6.55 -8.45
CA CYS A 544 26.07 6.45 -7.00
C CYS A 544 26.02 5.01 -6.49
N MET A 545 25.47 4.05 -7.24
CA MET A 545 25.28 2.68 -6.76
C MET A 545 26.57 1.99 -6.31
N PRO A 546 27.71 2.04 -7.03
CA PRO A 546 28.95 1.47 -6.56
C PRO A 546 29.44 2.07 -5.22
N LEU A 547 29.29 3.40 -5.06
CA LEU A 547 29.66 4.10 -3.83
C LEU A 547 28.77 3.69 -2.66
N VAL A 548 27.45 3.58 -2.89
CA VAL A 548 26.50 3.11 -1.87
C VAL A 548 26.81 1.68 -1.47
N THR A 549 27.14 0.79 -2.43
CA THR A 549 27.57 -0.60 -2.14
C THR A 549 28.81 -0.62 -1.24
N GLY A 550 29.82 0.21 -1.55
CA GLY A 550 31.04 0.30 -0.72
C GLY A 550 30.75 0.78 0.71
N ILE A 551 29.83 1.76 0.87
CA ILE A 551 29.42 2.24 2.21
C ILE A 551 28.69 1.15 2.98
N ILE A 552 27.79 0.37 2.32
CA ILE A 552 27.13 -0.78 2.98
C ILE A 552 28.19 -1.76 3.50
N CYS A 553 29.13 -2.17 2.64
CA CYS A 553 30.19 -3.11 3.04
C CYS A 553 31.00 -2.58 4.23
N GLU A 554 31.40 -1.31 4.19
CA GLU A 554 32.16 -0.67 5.26
C GLU A 554 31.41 -0.64 6.59
N GLN A 555 30.12 -0.35 6.57
CA GLN A 555 29.31 -0.21 7.79
C GLN A 555 28.81 -1.53 8.35
N THR A 556 28.64 -2.56 7.51
CA THR A 556 28.03 -3.84 7.90
C THR A 556 29.02 -5.00 7.97
N GLY A 557 30.21 -4.87 7.36
CA GLY A 557 31.16 -5.96 7.17
C GLY A 557 30.76 -6.96 6.07
N MET A 558 29.69 -6.73 5.32
CA MET A 558 29.27 -7.58 4.22
C MET A 558 30.29 -7.55 3.07
N LYS A 559 30.47 -8.67 2.37
CA LYS A 559 31.20 -8.69 1.11
C LYS A 559 30.40 -7.96 0.02
N MET A 560 31.07 -7.41 -0.98
CA MET A 560 30.38 -6.75 -2.12
C MET A 560 29.43 -7.68 -2.87
N THR A 561 29.77 -8.97 -2.95
CA THR A 561 28.95 -10.02 -3.57
C THR A 561 27.69 -10.34 -2.79
N ASP A 562 27.65 -10.04 -1.49
CA ASP A 562 26.49 -10.30 -0.63
C ASP A 562 25.51 -9.12 -0.62
N VAL A 563 25.93 -7.93 -1.10
CA VAL A 563 25.05 -6.77 -1.18
C VAL A 563 24.04 -6.97 -2.29
N THR A 564 22.76 -6.97 -1.92
CA THR A 564 21.66 -7.12 -2.84
C THR A 564 21.08 -5.76 -3.28
N LYS A 565 20.43 -5.76 -4.43
CA LYS A 565 19.65 -4.60 -4.84
C LYS A 565 18.37 -4.46 -3.99
N SER A 566 17.64 -5.56 -3.77
CA SER A 566 16.29 -5.52 -3.17
C SER A 566 15.91 -6.83 -2.45
N GLY A 567 16.84 -7.48 -1.77
CA GLY A 567 16.63 -8.78 -1.12
C GLY A 567 17.17 -9.95 -1.94
N ASP A 568 16.78 -11.16 -1.58
CA ASP A 568 17.29 -12.40 -2.19
C ASP A 568 17.19 -12.39 -3.72
N ASP A 569 18.15 -13.06 -4.37
CA ASP A 569 18.28 -13.19 -5.84
C ASP A 569 18.50 -11.87 -6.61
N SER A 570 18.87 -10.80 -5.93
CA SER A 570 19.14 -9.50 -6.55
C SER A 570 20.57 -9.01 -6.32
N ASN A 571 21.53 -9.92 -6.22
CA ASN A 571 22.96 -9.60 -6.06
C ASN A 571 23.44 -8.73 -7.23
N LEU A 572 24.25 -7.72 -6.92
CA LEU A 572 24.81 -6.80 -7.92
C LEU A 572 26.09 -7.33 -8.55
N LEU A 573 26.84 -8.09 -7.77
CA LEU A 573 28.13 -8.66 -8.15
C LEU A 573 28.12 -10.16 -7.84
N PHE A 574 28.85 -10.92 -8.66
CA PHE A 574 29.05 -12.34 -8.48
C PHE A 574 30.55 -12.62 -8.37
N GLU A 575 30.94 -13.62 -7.60
CA GLU A 575 32.32 -14.10 -7.64
C GLU A 575 32.61 -14.62 -9.06
N LYS A 576 33.79 -14.28 -9.59
CA LYS A 576 34.22 -14.84 -10.86
C LYS A 576 34.41 -16.34 -10.63
N GLU A 577 33.64 -17.18 -11.36
CA GLU A 577 33.90 -18.62 -11.36
C GLU A 577 35.37 -18.84 -11.70
N GLY A 578 36.07 -19.53 -10.80
CA GLY A 578 37.51 -19.58 -10.82
C GLY A 578 38.08 -20.05 -12.16
N THR A 579 38.96 -19.26 -12.70
CA THR A 579 40.14 -19.80 -13.35
C THR A 579 41.10 -20.22 -12.21
N ASP A 580 40.81 -21.34 -11.56
CA ASP A 580 41.85 -22.11 -10.89
C ASP A 580 42.68 -22.72 -12.02
N ASN A 581 43.66 -21.98 -12.47
CA ASN A 581 44.85 -22.46 -13.24
C ASN A 581 45.57 -21.24 -13.81
N ASP A 582 46.51 -20.70 -12.97
CA ASP A 582 47.90 -20.52 -13.41
C ASP A 582 48.75 -20.20 -12.19
#